data_60b2c323664a5da35743ef55e2953c6f
#
_entry.id   60b2c323664a5da35743ef55e2953c6f
#
_cell.length_a   1.000
_cell.length_b   1.000
_cell.length_c   1.000
_cell.angle_alpha   90.00
_cell.angle_beta   90.00
_cell.angle_gamma   90.00
#
_symmetry.space_group_name_H-M   'P 1'
#
loop_
_entity.id
_entity.type
_entity.pdbx_description
1 polymer ?
#
loop_
_entity_poly.entity_id
_entity_poly.type
_entity_poly.pdbx_seq_one_letter_code
_entity_poly.pdbx_strand_id
1 'polypeptide(L)'
;MPQTINLNIKQIFDLAFENQNKKNYQAAIMLYEKINETDPKIKNVQFNLGTIYEEINETQKAIDCYERVINIDPLFIHSYNNIGLIFLKLGQKEKAIKYFNKIIEINPNYSKAYNNLGTIFVDQGKYEEAVENYVAAIESDNDNKIALNNLISALNHFSPIINHPIIEANNKLKKISTYINIENLLQHNNLKKYFHEVSKIKNGIKNKLDFLYFTETQIFRKNSFDLNCERHHKIFNKINVIPKFCFSCYKIQIEPTNVLELIKLFLIFDDIKLSNNNWRKCLIELRSNISGIYKGLIYCSSLEEAEKILDKITPVLTKNLKYKSSIKRGCSEFYKSYPNFKIVGQKSKDFMDYPVKWKKMELQEEENLSHQKLVSSLAGLSISDVLIINQWLNYANLIDDQSYNEIGLEFFHSDYIKKKMSHQTKFRRKEFLC
;
A
#
# COMPACT_ATOMS: atom_id res chain seq x y z
N MET A 1 52.61 8.85 34.00
CA MET A 1 51.71 7.69 33.92
C MET A 1 50.29 8.23 33.77
N PRO A 2 49.52 7.94 32.75
CA PRO A 2 48.12 8.38 32.71
C PRO A 2 47.35 7.69 33.79
N GLN A 3 46.62 8.47 34.60
CA GLN A 3 45.69 7.94 35.59
C GLN A 3 44.64 7.10 34.87
N THR A 4 44.66 5.79 35.10
CA THR A 4 43.57 4.88 34.69
C THR A 4 42.33 5.28 35.47
N ILE A 5 41.43 6.03 34.83
CA ILE A 5 40.11 6.34 35.39
C ILE A 5 39.33 4.99 35.44
N ASN A 6 39.24 4.41 36.63
CA ASN A 6 38.42 3.22 36.88
C ASN A 6 36.95 3.66 36.88
N LEU A 7 36.31 3.60 35.72
CA LEU A 7 34.85 3.81 35.58
C LEU A 7 34.11 2.64 36.22
N ASN A 8 33.04 2.92 36.99
CA ASN A 8 32.13 1.90 37.45
C ASN A 8 31.21 1.43 36.32
N ILE A 9 30.53 0.28 36.49
CA ILE A 9 29.66 -0.33 35.48
C ILE A 9 28.63 0.68 34.95
N LYS A 10 28.03 1.50 35.82
CA LYS A 10 27.06 2.52 35.42
C LYS A 10 27.66 3.58 34.49
N GLN A 11 28.84 4.07 34.84
CA GLN A 11 29.53 5.08 33.99
C GLN A 11 29.93 4.50 32.61
N ILE A 12 30.35 3.22 32.58
CA ILE A 12 30.67 2.55 31.32
C ILE A 12 29.40 2.36 30.51
N PHE A 13 28.26 1.99 31.13
CA PHE A 13 26.97 1.84 30.47
C PHE A 13 26.48 3.18 29.89
N ASP A 14 26.53 4.27 30.65
CA ASP A 14 26.12 5.59 30.19
C ASP A 14 26.97 6.05 28.98
N LEU A 15 28.27 5.80 29.02
CA LEU A 15 29.18 6.10 27.91
C LEU A 15 28.91 5.22 26.67
N ALA A 16 28.59 3.93 26.89
CA ALA A 16 28.22 3.02 25.80
C ALA A 16 26.92 3.47 25.13
N PHE A 17 25.91 3.85 25.93
CA PHE A 17 24.62 4.33 25.44
C PHE A 17 24.75 5.67 24.70
N GLU A 18 25.61 6.59 25.17
CA GLU A 18 25.91 7.82 24.45
C GLU A 18 26.55 7.54 23.07
N ASN A 19 27.51 6.62 23.00
CA ASN A 19 28.13 6.21 21.73
C ASN A 19 27.13 5.54 20.79
N GLN A 20 26.23 4.71 21.31
CA GLN A 20 25.14 4.11 20.55
C GLN A 20 24.23 5.18 19.92
N ASN A 21 23.81 6.18 20.71
CA ASN A 21 22.98 7.30 20.21
C ASN A 21 23.69 8.15 19.15
N LYS A 22 25.01 8.27 19.24
CA LYS A 22 25.85 8.93 18.24
C LYS A 22 26.18 8.04 17.03
N LYS A 23 25.66 6.80 17.00
CA LYS A 23 25.94 5.77 15.98
C LYS A 23 27.42 5.35 15.91
N ASN A 24 28.18 5.57 16.96
CA ASN A 24 29.55 5.10 17.14
C ASN A 24 29.51 3.63 17.60
N TYR A 25 28.94 2.75 16.76
CA TYR A 25 28.58 1.38 17.16
C TYR A 25 29.77 0.56 17.65
N GLN A 26 30.94 0.69 17.00
CA GLN A 26 32.12 -0.05 17.43
C GLN A 26 32.57 0.29 18.85
N ALA A 27 32.58 1.60 19.21
CA ALA A 27 32.90 2.03 20.56
C ALA A 27 31.85 1.60 21.58
N ALA A 28 30.56 1.65 21.20
CA ALA A 28 29.48 1.19 22.06
C ALA A 28 29.57 -0.31 22.34
N ILE A 29 29.83 -1.14 21.31
CA ILE A 29 30.01 -2.58 21.44
C ILE A 29 31.15 -2.89 22.42
N MET A 30 32.34 -2.28 22.24
CA MET A 30 33.50 -2.52 23.11
C MET A 30 33.18 -2.21 24.59
N LEU A 31 32.43 -1.14 24.85
CA LEU A 31 32.04 -0.75 26.21
C LEU A 31 31.00 -1.70 26.80
N TYR A 32 29.99 -2.10 26.02
CA TYR A 32 28.99 -3.08 26.47
C TYR A 32 29.62 -4.47 26.68
N GLU A 33 30.52 -4.91 25.81
CA GLU A 33 31.25 -6.17 25.98
C GLU A 33 32.08 -6.17 27.26
N LYS A 34 32.77 -5.06 27.58
CA LYS A 34 33.50 -4.91 28.84
C LYS A 34 32.59 -5.06 30.06
N ILE A 35 31.35 -4.53 30.02
CA ILE A 35 30.39 -4.75 31.09
C ILE A 35 29.97 -6.22 31.12
N ASN A 36 29.72 -6.82 29.97
CA ASN A 36 29.29 -8.21 29.83
C ASN A 36 30.33 -9.23 30.34
N GLU A 37 31.63 -8.91 30.22
CA GLU A 37 32.71 -9.70 30.83
C GLU A 37 32.65 -9.70 32.36
N THR A 38 32.18 -8.58 32.94
CA THR A 38 32.07 -8.42 34.39
C THR A 38 30.77 -9.05 34.94
N ASP A 39 29.65 -8.80 34.23
CA ASP A 39 28.34 -9.36 34.61
C ASP A 39 27.49 -9.62 33.33
N PRO A 40 27.45 -10.87 32.84
CA PRO A 40 26.71 -11.24 31.66
C PRO A 40 25.18 -11.26 31.84
N LYS A 41 24.70 -11.06 33.07
CA LYS A 41 23.26 -11.09 33.38
C LYS A 41 22.61 -9.69 33.35
N ILE A 42 23.33 -8.66 32.95
CA ILE A 42 22.74 -7.31 32.82
C ILE A 42 21.88 -7.27 31.57
N LYS A 43 20.57 -7.47 31.75
CA LYS A 43 19.56 -7.50 30.66
C LYS A 43 19.70 -6.35 29.66
N ASN A 44 19.85 -5.12 30.17
CA ASN A 44 19.90 -3.93 29.31
C ASN A 44 21.15 -3.89 28.43
N VAL A 45 22.28 -4.45 28.87
CA VAL A 45 23.49 -4.58 28.05
C VAL A 45 23.27 -5.52 26.87
N GLN A 46 22.70 -6.70 27.15
CA GLN A 46 22.37 -7.67 26.09
C GLN A 46 21.35 -7.10 25.10
N PHE A 47 20.33 -6.41 25.61
CA PHE A 47 19.31 -5.79 24.74
C PHE A 47 19.91 -4.72 23.83
N ASN A 48 20.76 -3.82 24.37
CA ASN A 48 21.40 -2.77 23.58
C ASN A 48 22.43 -3.33 22.59
N LEU A 49 23.20 -4.35 22.92
CA LEU A 49 24.04 -5.07 21.98
C LEU A 49 23.21 -5.66 20.83
N GLY A 50 22.07 -6.29 21.15
CA GLY A 50 21.13 -6.81 20.16
C GLY A 50 20.66 -5.71 19.18
N THR A 51 20.28 -4.54 19.70
CA THR A 51 19.85 -3.41 18.85
C THR A 51 20.98 -2.89 17.97
N ILE A 52 22.20 -2.80 18.48
CA ILE A 52 23.36 -2.37 17.68
C ILE A 52 23.66 -3.40 16.58
N TYR A 53 23.68 -4.70 16.91
CA TYR A 53 23.93 -5.75 15.92
C TYR A 53 22.86 -5.78 14.84
N GLU A 54 21.59 -5.49 15.16
CA GLU A 54 20.53 -5.32 14.15
C GLU A 54 20.82 -4.15 13.20
N GLU A 55 21.23 -3.00 13.73
CA GLU A 55 21.56 -1.79 12.94
C GLU A 55 22.75 -1.98 11.99
N ILE A 56 23.74 -2.79 12.39
CA ILE A 56 24.90 -3.12 11.52
C ILE A 56 24.70 -4.39 10.70
N ASN A 57 23.48 -4.94 10.66
CA ASN A 57 23.08 -6.13 9.92
C ASN A 57 23.79 -7.45 10.36
N GLU A 58 24.30 -7.51 11.57
CA GLU A 58 24.84 -8.72 12.20
C GLU A 58 23.68 -9.54 12.81
N THR A 59 22.79 -10.02 11.94
CA THR A 59 21.48 -10.56 12.29
C THR A 59 21.54 -11.70 13.32
N GLN A 60 22.49 -12.64 13.17
CA GLN A 60 22.57 -13.77 14.12
C GLN A 60 23.01 -13.31 15.50
N LYS A 61 24.00 -12.39 15.58
CA LYS A 61 24.44 -11.84 16.87
C LYS A 61 23.32 -11.06 17.56
N ALA A 62 22.46 -10.37 16.80
CA ALA A 62 21.29 -9.68 17.34
C ALA A 62 20.32 -10.68 17.98
N ILE A 63 19.98 -11.77 17.28
CA ILE A 63 19.12 -12.84 17.82
C ILE A 63 19.71 -13.43 19.09
N ASP A 64 20.98 -13.81 19.09
CA ASP A 64 21.66 -14.39 20.23
C ASP A 64 21.62 -13.48 21.47
N CYS A 65 21.79 -12.17 21.27
CA CYS A 65 21.69 -11.18 22.34
C CYS A 65 20.25 -11.10 22.89
N TYR A 66 19.24 -11.03 22.01
CA TYR A 66 17.85 -10.99 22.43
C TYR A 66 17.41 -12.29 23.12
N GLU A 67 17.88 -13.45 22.70
CA GLU A 67 17.63 -14.74 23.37
C GLU A 67 18.26 -14.78 24.76
N ARG A 68 19.47 -14.22 24.96
CA ARG A 68 20.05 -14.05 26.28
C ARG A 68 19.16 -13.17 27.18
N VAL A 69 18.61 -12.07 26.64
CA VAL A 69 17.65 -11.24 27.40
C VAL A 69 16.45 -12.08 27.83
N ILE A 70 15.87 -12.87 26.94
CA ILE A 70 14.73 -13.75 27.22
C ILE A 70 15.07 -14.78 28.31
N ASN A 71 16.29 -15.32 28.29
CA ASN A 71 16.75 -16.26 29.31
C ASN A 71 16.96 -15.59 30.69
N ILE A 72 17.32 -14.30 30.71
CA ILE A 72 17.45 -13.50 31.96
C ILE A 72 16.06 -13.07 32.45
N ASP A 73 15.20 -12.62 31.55
CA ASP A 73 13.86 -12.11 31.86
C ASP A 73 12.86 -12.61 30.79
N PRO A 74 12.21 -13.76 31.06
CA PRO A 74 11.24 -14.35 30.12
C PRO A 74 9.99 -13.49 29.85
N LEU A 75 9.76 -12.43 30.62
CA LEU A 75 8.64 -11.52 30.43
C LEU A 75 9.01 -10.26 29.65
N PHE A 76 10.26 -10.15 29.19
CA PHE A 76 10.73 -8.96 28.46
C PHE A 76 10.27 -8.98 26.98
N ILE A 77 9.05 -8.53 26.76
CA ILE A 77 8.34 -8.59 25.45
C ILE A 77 9.10 -7.92 24.30
N HIS A 78 9.95 -6.90 24.59
CA HIS A 78 10.69 -6.20 23.52
C HIS A 78 11.66 -7.11 22.77
N SER A 79 12.30 -8.06 23.45
CA SER A 79 13.20 -9.02 22.78
C SER A 79 12.43 -9.96 21.85
N TYR A 80 11.29 -10.49 22.31
CA TYR A 80 10.41 -11.29 21.43
C TYR A 80 9.96 -10.52 20.20
N ASN A 81 9.59 -9.24 20.37
CA ASN A 81 9.18 -8.40 19.27
C ASN A 81 10.32 -8.20 18.24
N ASN A 82 11.52 -7.90 18.71
CA ASN A 82 12.66 -7.67 17.82
C ASN A 82 13.06 -8.94 17.07
N ILE A 83 13.09 -10.10 17.75
CA ILE A 83 13.34 -11.38 17.08
C ILE A 83 12.24 -11.68 16.05
N GLY A 84 10.97 -11.46 16.40
CA GLY A 84 9.85 -11.62 15.47
C GLY A 84 9.99 -10.75 14.21
N LEU A 85 10.38 -9.48 14.36
CA LEU A 85 10.63 -8.56 13.25
C LEU A 85 11.83 -8.98 12.40
N ILE A 86 12.91 -9.49 13.04
CA ILE A 86 14.07 -10.05 12.32
C ILE A 86 13.62 -11.25 11.46
N PHE A 87 12.85 -12.19 12.01
CA PHE A 87 12.37 -13.33 11.22
C PHE A 87 11.44 -12.90 10.08
N LEU A 88 10.66 -11.83 10.25
CA LEU A 88 9.89 -11.24 9.14
C LEU A 88 10.79 -10.71 8.02
N LYS A 89 11.84 -9.96 8.37
CA LYS A 89 12.82 -9.46 7.40
C LYS A 89 13.50 -10.59 6.63
N LEU A 90 13.74 -11.73 7.30
CA LEU A 90 14.31 -12.95 6.71
C LEU A 90 13.29 -13.80 5.93
N GLY A 91 12.02 -13.40 5.85
CA GLY A 91 10.94 -14.16 5.21
C GLY A 91 10.50 -15.43 5.97
N GLN A 92 10.98 -15.64 7.20
CA GLN A 92 10.68 -16.80 8.04
C GLN A 92 9.40 -16.57 8.86
N LYS A 93 8.26 -16.48 8.16
CA LYS A 93 6.96 -16.07 8.72
C LYS A 93 6.50 -16.96 9.89
N GLU A 94 6.69 -18.27 9.81
CA GLU A 94 6.26 -19.22 10.84
C GLU A 94 7.01 -19.02 12.17
N LYS A 95 8.31 -18.68 12.10
CA LYS A 95 9.08 -18.33 13.30
C LYS A 95 8.60 -16.99 13.88
N ALA A 96 8.37 -15.98 13.03
CA ALA A 96 7.86 -14.69 13.48
C ALA A 96 6.52 -14.85 14.22
N ILE A 97 5.57 -15.66 13.68
CA ILE A 97 4.29 -15.96 14.32
C ILE A 97 4.49 -16.52 15.74
N LYS A 98 5.43 -17.45 15.93
CA LYS A 98 5.70 -18.02 17.27
C LYS A 98 6.12 -16.95 18.27
N TYR A 99 6.99 -16.02 17.86
CA TYR A 99 7.47 -14.95 18.74
C TYR A 99 6.36 -13.93 19.04
N PHE A 100 5.55 -13.55 18.06
CA PHE A 100 4.42 -12.64 18.31
C PHE A 100 3.33 -13.28 19.17
N ASN A 101 3.02 -14.56 18.99
CA ASN A 101 2.11 -15.28 19.88
C ASN A 101 2.65 -15.33 21.32
N LYS A 102 3.97 -15.49 21.49
CA LYS A 102 4.55 -15.45 22.85
C LYS A 102 4.40 -14.10 23.53
N ILE A 103 4.45 -13.01 22.77
CA ILE A 103 4.14 -11.67 23.29
C ILE A 103 2.70 -11.60 23.79
N ILE A 104 1.75 -12.12 23.02
CA ILE A 104 0.32 -12.13 23.36
C ILE A 104 0.05 -12.98 24.61
N GLU A 105 0.74 -14.12 24.77
CA GLU A 105 0.67 -14.92 26.00
C GLU A 105 1.15 -14.13 27.23
N ILE A 106 2.22 -13.33 27.09
CA ILE A 106 2.78 -12.53 28.18
C ILE A 106 1.93 -11.28 28.46
N ASN A 107 1.51 -10.60 27.39
CA ASN A 107 0.69 -9.39 27.45
C ASN A 107 -0.41 -9.41 26.39
N PRO A 108 -1.63 -9.87 26.73
CA PRO A 108 -2.77 -9.92 25.81
C PRO A 108 -3.18 -8.57 25.22
N ASN A 109 -2.75 -7.45 25.80
CA ASN A 109 -3.07 -6.10 25.32
C ASN A 109 -1.94 -5.48 24.48
N TYR A 110 -0.99 -6.27 23.99
CA TYR A 110 0.10 -5.73 23.18
C TYR A 110 -0.31 -5.58 21.70
N SER A 111 -0.95 -4.47 21.38
CA SER A 111 -1.52 -4.12 20.08
C SER A 111 -0.57 -4.35 18.89
N LYS A 112 0.73 -4.07 19.06
CA LYS A 112 1.73 -4.23 17.97
C LYS A 112 1.90 -5.69 17.53
N ALA A 113 1.81 -6.67 18.45
CA ALA A 113 1.93 -8.09 18.09
C ALA A 113 0.77 -8.54 17.23
N TYR A 114 -0.45 -8.18 17.59
CA TYR A 114 -1.64 -8.44 16.78
C TYR A 114 -1.54 -7.79 15.39
N ASN A 115 -1.13 -6.52 15.31
CA ASN A 115 -0.93 -5.86 14.01
C ASN A 115 0.09 -6.59 13.12
N ASN A 116 1.20 -7.04 13.70
CA ASN A 116 2.23 -7.79 12.97
C ASN A 116 1.72 -9.15 12.49
N LEU A 117 0.97 -9.89 13.33
CA LEU A 117 0.31 -11.13 12.93
C LEU A 117 -0.68 -10.90 11.79
N GLY A 118 -1.52 -9.88 11.89
CA GLY A 118 -2.44 -9.50 10.82
C GLY A 118 -1.74 -9.25 9.50
N THR A 119 -0.60 -8.55 9.52
CA THR A 119 0.22 -8.31 8.32
C THR A 119 0.78 -9.61 7.72
N ILE A 120 1.25 -10.53 8.56
CA ILE A 120 1.72 -11.84 8.10
C ILE A 120 0.59 -12.62 7.43
N PHE A 121 -0.61 -12.60 8.02
CA PHE A 121 -1.77 -13.31 7.47
C PHE A 121 -2.25 -12.72 6.14
N VAL A 122 -2.21 -11.39 5.96
CA VAL A 122 -2.45 -10.76 4.64
C VAL A 122 -1.45 -11.27 3.61
N ASP A 123 -0.16 -11.33 3.94
CA ASP A 123 0.88 -11.84 3.06
C ASP A 123 0.72 -13.32 2.71
N GLN A 124 0.03 -14.08 3.55
CA GLN A 124 -0.33 -15.48 3.30
C GLN A 124 -1.67 -15.62 2.56
N GLY A 125 -2.39 -14.53 2.32
CA GLY A 125 -3.74 -14.50 1.74
C GLY A 125 -4.83 -14.98 2.69
N LYS A 126 -4.56 -15.00 3.99
CA LYS A 126 -5.47 -15.40 5.07
C LYS A 126 -6.14 -14.13 5.65
N TYR A 127 -7.11 -13.61 4.89
CA TYR A 127 -7.72 -12.31 5.23
C TYR A 127 -8.65 -12.38 6.45
N GLU A 128 -9.24 -13.53 6.76
CA GLU A 128 -10.09 -13.72 7.93
C GLU A 128 -9.25 -13.55 9.20
N GLU A 129 -8.19 -14.33 9.33
CA GLU A 129 -7.26 -14.26 10.46
C GLU A 129 -6.59 -12.88 10.56
N ALA A 130 -6.31 -12.26 9.41
CA ALA A 130 -5.75 -10.91 9.39
C ALA A 130 -6.71 -9.89 9.99
N VAL A 131 -7.99 -9.92 9.60
CA VAL A 131 -9.01 -9.00 10.12
C VAL A 131 -9.23 -9.19 11.62
N GLU A 132 -9.32 -10.43 12.10
CA GLU A 132 -9.43 -10.73 13.54
C GLU A 132 -8.26 -10.12 14.33
N ASN A 133 -7.04 -10.29 13.84
CA ASN A 133 -5.87 -9.73 14.49
C ASN A 133 -5.84 -8.19 14.43
N TYR A 134 -6.24 -7.57 13.33
CA TYR A 134 -6.33 -6.09 13.28
C TYR A 134 -7.41 -5.54 14.21
N VAL A 135 -8.54 -6.23 14.35
CA VAL A 135 -9.58 -5.86 15.31
C VAL A 135 -9.03 -5.96 16.75
N ALA A 136 -8.39 -7.07 17.10
CA ALA A 136 -7.75 -7.25 18.40
C ALA A 136 -6.67 -6.17 18.68
N ALA A 137 -5.90 -5.78 17.66
CA ALA A 137 -4.94 -4.69 17.78
C ALA A 137 -5.61 -3.34 18.11
N ILE A 138 -6.75 -3.03 17.46
CA ILE A 138 -7.50 -1.79 17.68
C ILE A 138 -8.21 -1.82 19.05
N GLU A 139 -8.74 -2.96 19.47
CA GLU A 139 -9.36 -3.13 20.79
C GLU A 139 -8.34 -3.00 21.94
N SER A 140 -7.09 -3.46 21.69
CA SER A 140 -5.98 -3.31 22.65
C SER A 140 -5.42 -1.89 22.71
N ASP A 141 -5.54 -1.11 21.65
CA ASP A 141 -5.10 0.29 21.53
C ASP A 141 -5.96 1.02 20.50
N ASN A 142 -6.95 1.76 20.99
CA ASN A 142 -7.92 2.49 20.17
C ASN A 142 -7.26 3.56 19.27
N ASP A 143 -6.05 4.01 19.60
CA ASP A 143 -5.29 5.00 18.82
C ASP A 143 -4.32 4.37 17.82
N ASN A 144 -4.33 3.04 17.67
CA ASN A 144 -3.49 2.34 16.69
C ASN A 144 -3.96 2.59 15.26
N LYS A 145 -3.51 3.72 14.71
CA LYS A 145 -3.80 4.13 13.33
C LYS A 145 -3.28 3.15 12.27
N ILE A 146 -2.18 2.45 12.57
CA ILE A 146 -1.59 1.48 11.65
C ILE A 146 -2.52 0.27 11.51
N ALA A 147 -2.96 -0.29 12.63
CA ALA A 147 -3.90 -1.41 12.62
C ALA A 147 -5.24 -1.04 11.95
N LEU A 148 -5.74 0.18 12.18
CA LEU A 148 -6.96 0.66 11.53
C LEU A 148 -6.80 0.80 10.01
N ASN A 149 -5.68 1.34 9.54
CA ASN A 149 -5.38 1.41 8.10
C ASN A 149 -5.27 0.01 7.47
N ASN A 150 -4.61 -0.91 8.16
CA ASN A 150 -4.44 -2.29 7.72
C ASN A 150 -5.79 -3.03 7.67
N LEU A 151 -6.66 -2.84 8.68
CA LEU A 151 -8.03 -3.35 8.67
C LEU A 151 -8.80 -2.84 7.45
N ILE A 152 -8.82 -1.52 7.22
CA ILE A 152 -9.52 -0.90 6.09
C ILE A 152 -9.02 -1.48 4.76
N SER A 153 -7.71 -1.71 4.62
CA SER A 153 -7.12 -2.31 3.43
C SER A 153 -7.53 -3.77 3.24
N ALA A 154 -7.55 -4.57 4.32
CA ALA A 154 -7.97 -5.98 4.28
C ALA A 154 -9.44 -6.14 3.87
N LEU A 155 -10.31 -5.20 4.26
CA LEU A 155 -11.73 -5.20 3.91
C LEU A 155 -12.00 -5.01 2.40
N ASN A 156 -11.01 -4.64 1.60
CA ASN A 156 -11.11 -4.67 0.14
C ASN A 156 -11.12 -6.11 -0.43
N HIS A 157 -10.66 -7.08 0.33
CA HIS A 157 -10.48 -8.46 -0.09
C HIS A 157 -11.37 -9.46 0.66
N PHE A 158 -11.86 -9.08 1.83
CA PHE A 158 -12.66 -9.92 2.69
C PHE A 158 -13.83 -9.15 3.33
N SER A 159 -14.98 -9.79 3.52
CA SER A 159 -16.16 -9.22 4.18
C SER A 159 -16.52 -10.05 5.41
N PRO A 160 -15.94 -9.76 6.57
CA PRO A 160 -16.17 -10.51 7.79
C PRO A 160 -17.54 -10.19 8.41
N ILE A 161 -18.03 -11.14 9.23
CA ILE A 161 -19.20 -10.96 10.11
C ILE A 161 -18.68 -10.80 11.53
N ILE A 162 -18.09 -9.64 11.83
CA ILE A 162 -17.56 -9.29 13.14
C ILE A 162 -18.24 -7.99 13.59
N ASN A 163 -18.64 -7.94 14.86
CA ASN A 163 -19.27 -6.75 15.46
C ASN A 163 -18.20 -5.70 15.75
N HIS A 164 -17.85 -4.91 14.74
CA HIS A 164 -16.93 -3.78 14.85
C HIS A 164 -17.42 -2.62 13.96
N PRO A 165 -17.47 -1.36 14.45
CA PRO A 165 -18.10 -0.23 13.73
C PRO A 165 -17.56 0.00 12.32
N ILE A 166 -16.25 -0.18 12.09
CA ILE A 166 -15.62 -0.03 10.75
C ILE A 166 -16.09 -1.16 9.81
N ILE A 167 -16.18 -2.40 10.30
CA ILE A 167 -16.63 -3.54 9.51
C ILE A 167 -18.10 -3.40 9.15
N GLU A 168 -18.95 -3.02 10.09
CA GLU A 168 -20.37 -2.77 9.84
C GLU A 168 -20.57 -1.66 8.80
N ALA A 169 -19.85 -0.54 8.93
CA ALA A 169 -19.92 0.55 7.96
C ALA A 169 -19.46 0.09 6.57
N ASN A 170 -18.37 -0.69 6.48
CA ASN A 170 -17.89 -1.26 5.22
C ASN A 170 -18.94 -2.19 4.59
N ASN A 171 -19.55 -3.05 5.38
CA ASN A 171 -20.58 -3.97 4.89
C ASN A 171 -21.86 -3.23 4.44
N LYS A 172 -22.26 -2.15 5.15
CA LYS A 172 -23.35 -1.26 4.72
C LYS A 172 -23.03 -0.58 3.38
N LEU A 173 -21.81 -0.05 3.20
CA LEU A 173 -21.37 0.55 1.94
C LEU A 173 -21.43 -0.45 0.77
N LYS A 174 -20.90 -1.66 0.96
CA LYS A 174 -20.98 -2.72 -0.05
C LYS A 174 -22.43 -3.07 -0.41
N LYS A 175 -23.30 -3.18 0.59
CA LYS A 175 -24.71 -3.51 0.39
C LYS A 175 -25.44 -2.47 -0.45
N ILE A 176 -25.26 -1.18 -0.20
CA ILE A 176 -25.90 -0.14 -1.01
C ILE A 176 -25.40 -0.09 -2.46
N SER A 177 -24.19 -0.63 -2.73
CA SER A 177 -23.61 -0.65 -4.06
C SER A 177 -24.05 -1.84 -4.92
N THR A 178 -24.36 -3.00 -4.31
CA THR A 178 -24.62 -4.25 -5.01
C THR A 178 -26.04 -4.40 -5.57
N TYR A 179 -26.99 -3.59 -5.10
CA TYR A 179 -28.40 -3.70 -5.49
C TYR A 179 -28.87 -2.67 -6.50
N ILE A 180 -27.99 -1.81 -7.01
CA ILE A 180 -28.39 -0.72 -7.90
C ILE A 180 -27.91 -1.05 -9.32
N ASN A 181 -28.85 -1.02 -10.28
CA ASN A 181 -28.49 -1.04 -11.69
C ASN A 181 -27.66 0.20 -12.02
N ILE A 182 -26.46 0.02 -12.59
CA ILE A 182 -25.51 1.08 -12.87
C ILE A 182 -26.10 2.19 -13.76
N GLU A 183 -26.91 1.85 -14.76
CA GLU A 183 -27.53 2.83 -15.67
C GLU A 183 -28.49 3.75 -14.92
N ASN A 184 -29.25 3.21 -13.96
CA ASN A 184 -30.12 3.99 -13.10
C ASN A 184 -29.32 4.79 -12.07
N LEU A 185 -28.24 4.23 -11.52
CA LEU A 185 -27.39 4.90 -10.54
C LEU A 185 -26.74 6.17 -11.13
N LEU A 186 -26.26 6.10 -12.36
CA LEU A 186 -25.56 7.21 -13.01
C LEU A 186 -26.46 8.40 -13.39
N GLN A 187 -27.78 8.26 -13.29
CA GLN A 187 -28.69 9.41 -13.39
C GLN A 187 -28.45 10.38 -12.21
N HIS A 188 -28.40 11.66 -12.51
CA HIS A 188 -28.01 12.72 -11.55
C HIS A 188 -28.73 12.62 -10.19
N ASN A 189 -30.05 12.50 -10.18
CA ASN A 189 -30.82 12.43 -8.93
C ASN A 189 -30.55 11.16 -8.11
N ASN A 190 -30.30 10.04 -8.76
CA ASN A 190 -29.99 8.77 -8.11
C ASN A 190 -28.57 8.74 -7.57
N LEU A 191 -27.62 9.31 -8.32
CA LEU A 191 -26.24 9.48 -7.89
C LEU A 191 -26.16 10.36 -6.64
N LYS A 192 -26.93 11.48 -6.61
CA LYS A 192 -27.01 12.34 -5.45
C LYS A 192 -27.57 11.64 -4.22
N LYS A 193 -28.65 10.85 -4.36
CA LYS A 193 -29.22 10.05 -3.28
C LYS A 193 -28.21 8.99 -2.78
N TYR A 194 -27.53 8.32 -3.69
CA TYR A 194 -26.52 7.33 -3.37
C TYR A 194 -25.40 7.92 -2.51
N PHE A 195 -24.82 9.03 -2.92
CA PHE A 195 -23.74 9.67 -2.15
C PHE A 195 -24.21 10.34 -0.87
N HIS A 196 -25.49 10.69 -0.76
CA HIS A 196 -26.09 11.08 0.51
C HIS A 196 -26.08 9.93 1.52
N GLU A 197 -26.46 8.72 1.12
CA GLU A 197 -26.39 7.53 2.00
C GLU A 197 -24.94 7.15 2.33
N VAL A 198 -24.01 7.24 1.38
CA VAL A 198 -22.56 7.08 1.63
C VAL A 198 -22.08 8.05 2.70
N SER A 199 -22.48 9.33 2.61
CA SER A 199 -22.11 10.37 3.57
C SER A 199 -22.67 10.08 4.96
N LYS A 200 -23.91 9.59 5.09
CA LYS A 200 -24.48 9.19 6.38
C LYS A 200 -23.67 8.07 7.04
N ILE A 201 -23.32 7.02 6.28
CA ILE A 201 -22.53 5.89 6.79
C ILE A 201 -21.14 6.38 7.23
N LYS A 202 -20.45 7.19 6.38
CA LYS A 202 -19.16 7.80 6.69
C LYS A 202 -19.21 8.63 7.98
N ASN A 203 -20.23 9.47 8.12
CA ASN A 203 -20.37 10.35 9.28
C ASN A 203 -20.62 9.56 10.57
N GLY A 204 -21.25 8.39 10.50
CA GLY A 204 -21.42 7.49 11.65
C GLY A 204 -20.12 6.94 12.24
N ILE A 205 -19.03 6.95 11.47
CA ILE A 205 -17.70 6.49 11.91
C ILE A 205 -16.63 7.60 11.83
N LYS A 206 -17.06 8.88 11.64
CA LYS A 206 -16.17 10.01 11.41
C LYS A 206 -15.08 10.11 12.49
N ASN A 207 -15.45 10.01 13.77
CA ASN A 207 -14.52 10.12 14.89
C ASN A 207 -13.37 9.06 14.84
N LYS A 208 -13.60 7.92 14.19
CA LYS A 208 -12.57 6.89 13.99
C LYS A 208 -11.70 7.17 12.76
N LEU A 209 -12.22 7.92 11.77
CA LEU A 209 -11.53 8.25 10.52
C LEU A 209 -10.74 9.56 10.57
N ASP A 210 -11.16 10.53 11.38
CA ASP A 210 -10.56 11.89 11.45
C ASP A 210 -9.07 11.87 11.83
N PHE A 211 -8.61 10.80 12.51
CA PHE A 211 -7.21 10.64 12.92
C PHE A 211 -6.35 9.89 11.91
N LEU A 212 -6.95 9.37 10.82
CA LEU A 212 -6.21 8.58 9.84
C LEU A 212 -5.40 9.49 8.91
N TYR A 213 -4.09 9.22 8.84
CA TYR A 213 -3.25 9.72 7.77
C TYR A 213 -3.33 8.78 6.57
N PHE A 214 -4.36 9.00 5.73
CA PHE A 214 -4.62 8.17 4.57
C PHE A 214 -3.94 8.74 3.33
N THR A 215 -3.13 7.95 2.64
CA THR A 215 -2.28 8.39 1.53
C THR A 215 -2.64 7.79 0.18
N GLU A 216 -3.52 6.81 0.15
CA GLU A 216 -3.93 6.16 -1.08
C GLU A 216 -4.76 7.09 -1.97
N THR A 217 -4.48 7.08 -3.26
CA THR A 217 -5.13 7.92 -4.26
C THR A 217 -5.63 7.14 -5.48
N GLN A 218 -5.50 5.82 -5.43
CA GLN A 218 -5.87 4.93 -6.53
C GLN A 218 -6.83 3.84 -6.03
N ILE A 219 -7.99 3.74 -6.66
CA ILE A 219 -8.90 2.62 -6.43
C ILE A 219 -8.60 1.53 -7.44
N PHE A 220 -8.44 0.30 -6.96
CA PHE A 220 -8.21 -0.89 -7.78
C PHE A 220 -9.40 -1.84 -7.72
N ARG A 221 -9.71 -2.45 -8.88
CA ARG A 221 -10.46 -3.70 -8.98
C ARG A 221 -9.57 -4.70 -9.71
N LYS A 222 -9.18 -5.77 -9.04
CA LYS A 222 -8.20 -6.72 -9.54
C LYS A 222 -8.65 -8.16 -9.32
N ASN A 223 -8.27 -9.05 -10.24
CA ASN A 223 -8.31 -10.48 -10.04
C ASN A 223 -7.08 -10.96 -9.26
N SER A 224 -6.95 -12.27 -9.07
CA SER A 224 -5.81 -12.89 -8.39
C SER A 224 -4.54 -13.00 -9.27
N PHE A 225 -4.59 -12.54 -10.53
CA PHE A 225 -3.43 -12.57 -11.41
C PHE A 225 -2.46 -11.44 -11.07
N ASP A 226 -1.20 -11.78 -10.81
CA ASP A 226 -0.17 -10.79 -10.52
C ASP A 226 0.40 -10.20 -11.82
N LEU A 227 0.19 -8.90 -12.03
CA LEU A 227 0.81 -8.16 -13.12
C LEU A 227 2.31 -7.92 -12.89
N ASN A 228 2.82 -8.22 -11.70
CA ASN A 228 4.23 -8.04 -11.29
C ASN A 228 4.81 -6.64 -11.57
N CYS A 229 3.97 -5.61 -11.66
CA CYS A 229 4.43 -4.27 -12.07
C CYS A 229 5.52 -3.72 -11.14
N GLU A 230 5.41 -3.90 -9.82
CA GLU A 230 6.43 -3.44 -8.88
C GLU A 230 7.76 -4.16 -9.11
N ARG A 231 7.73 -5.49 -9.28
CA ARG A 231 8.90 -6.31 -9.59
C ARG A 231 9.53 -5.89 -10.92
N HIS A 232 8.71 -5.69 -11.95
CA HIS A 232 9.18 -5.24 -13.26
C HIS A 232 9.87 -3.87 -13.19
N HIS A 233 9.36 -2.95 -12.36
CA HIS A 233 10.02 -1.65 -12.13
C HIS A 233 11.33 -1.80 -11.36
N LYS A 234 11.44 -2.71 -10.40
CA LYS A 234 12.70 -3.00 -9.68
C LYS A 234 13.77 -3.51 -10.66
N ILE A 235 13.43 -4.46 -11.55
CA ILE A 235 14.33 -4.96 -12.60
C ILE A 235 14.77 -3.81 -13.51
N PHE A 236 13.81 -3.03 -14.04
CA PHE A 236 14.11 -1.91 -14.93
C PHE A 236 15.04 -0.88 -14.27
N ASN A 237 14.76 -0.48 -13.05
CA ASN A 237 15.57 0.50 -12.33
C ASN A 237 17.00 0.00 -12.01
N LYS A 238 17.17 -1.31 -11.81
CA LYS A 238 18.45 -1.91 -11.48
C LYS A 238 19.34 -2.13 -12.69
N ILE A 239 18.81 -2.66 -13.78
CA ILE A 239 19.59 -3.08 -14.95
C ILE A 239 19.16 -2.44 -16.27
N ASN A 240 18.21 -1.50 -16.24
CA ASN A 240 17.66 -0.79 -17.41
C ASN A 240 17.15 -1.75 -18.51
N VAL A 241 16.49 -2.84 -18.14
CA VAL A 241 15.87 -3.83 -19.02
C VAL A 241 14.35 -3.80 -18.82
N ILE A 242 13.58 -3.70 -19.90
CA ILE A 242 12.12 -3.87 -19.83
C ILE A 242 11.82 -5.36 -19.79
N PRO A 243 11.18 -5.89 -18.72
CA PRO A 243 10.82 -7.30 -18.65
C PRO A 243 9.94 -7.77 -19.82
N LYS A 244 10.15 -9.02 -20.24
CA LYS A 244 9.45 -9.61 -21.40
C LYS A 244 7.92 -9.48 -21.30
N PHE A 245 7.38 -9.71 -20.10
CA PHE A 245 5.95 -9.58 -19.82
C PHE A 245 5.39 -8.20 -20.22
N CYS A 246 6.16 -7.12 -20.01
CA CYS A 246 5.71 -5.75 -20.30
C CYS A 246 5.52 -5.50 -21.81
N PHE A 247 6.14 -6.29 -22.68
CA PHE A 247 5.98 -6.19 -24.14
C PHE A 247 4.60 -6.63 -24.63
N SER A 248 3.93 -7.52 -23.93
CA SER A 248 2.55 -7.94 -24.17
C SER A 248 1.52 -7.20 -23.31
N CYS A 249 1.96 -6.34 -22.37
CA CYS A 249 1.06 -5.58 -21.52
C CYS A 249 0.52 -4.34 -22.27
N TYR A 250 -0.79 -4.30 -22.47
CA TYR A 250 -1.49 -3.14 -23.02
C TYR A 250 -2.43 -2.54 -21.98
N LYS A 251 -2.72 -1.25 -22.11
CA LYS A 251 -3.62 -0.53 -21.20
C LYS A 251 -4.60 0.30 -21.99
N ILE A 252 -5.87 0.09 -21.75
CA ILE A 252 -6.90 1.07 -22.14
C ILE A 252 -6.80 2.20 -21.12
N GLN A 253 -6.45 3.39 -21.59
CA GLN A 253 -6.48 4.61 -20.77
C GLN A 253 -7.71 5.42 -21.12
N ILE A 254 -8.50 5.75 -20.11
CA ILE A 254 -9.68 6.60 -20.17
C ILE A 254 -9.38 7.83 -19.34
N GLU A 255 -9.55 9.01 -19.91
CA GLU A 255 -9.28 10.30 -19.28
C GLU A 255 -10.59 11.06 -19.09
N PRO A 256 -11.26 10.93 -17.95
CA PRO A 256 -12.43 11.74 -17.59
C PRO A 256 -12.09 13.22 -17.55
N THR A 257 -13.05 14.09 -17.88
CA THR A 257 -12.84 15.54 -17.98
C THR A 257 -12.82 16.24 -16.59
N ASN A 258 -13.45 15.64 -15.59
CA ASN A 258 -13.55 16.20 -14.23
C ASN A 258 -13.69 15.10 -13.20
N VAL A 259 -13.71 15.45 -11.90
CA VAL A 259 -13.76 14.49 -10.80
C VAL A 259 -15.09 13.73 -10.73
N LEU A 260 -16.20 14.36 -11.10
CA LEU A 260 -17.50 13.69 -11.16
C LEU A 260 -17.49 12.55 -12.19
N GLU A 261 -16.91 12.82 -13.37
CA GLU A 261 -16.77 11.82 -14.42
C GLU A 261 -15.77 10.69 -14.00
N LEU A 262 -14.73 11.00 -13.19
CA LEU A 262 -13.85 9.97 -12.60
C LEU A 262 -14.61 9.08 -11.62
N ILE A 263 -15.47 9.65 -10.78
CA ILE A 263 -16.30 8.90 -9.84
C ILE A 263 -17.28 7.99 -10.60
N LYS A 264 -17.95 8.49 -11.63
CA LYS A 264 -18.83 7.68 -12.49
C LYS A 264 -18.05 6.55 -13.18
N LEU A 265 -16.86 6.84 -13.70
CA LEU A 265 -15.98 5.82 -14.30
C LEU A 265 -15.61 4.73 -13.31
N PHE A 266 -15.31 5.09 -12.06
CA PHE A 266 -15.06 4.11 -11.00
C PHE A 266 -16.28 3.20 -10.78
N LEU A 267 -17.48 3.75 -10.68
CA LEU A 267 -18.71 2.98 -10.51
C LEU A 267 -18.96 2.04 -11.70
N ILE A 268 -18.70 2.50 -12.94
CA ILE A 268 -18.75 1.65 -14.14
C ILE A 268 -17.70 0.53 -14.05
N PHE A 269 -16.48 0.84 -13.63
CA PHE A 269 -15.42 -0.16 -13.46
C PHE A 269 -15.73 -1.20 -12.38
N ASP A 270 -16.47 -0.82 -11.37
CA ASP A 270 -16.90 -1.74 -10.31
C ASP A 270 -17.96 -2.73 -10.80
N ASP A 271 -18.90 -2.28 -11.65
CA ASP A 271 -20.01 -3.07 -12.16
C ASP A 271 -19.65 -3.93 -13.39
N ILE A 272 -18.72 -3.44 -14.24
CA ILE A 272 -18.48 -4.07 -15.54
C ILE A 272 -17.89 -5.48 -15.42
N LYS A 273 -18.52 -6.45 -16.11
CA LYS A 273 -18.03 -7.82 -16.21
C LYS A 273 -17.16 -8.00 -17.45
N LEU A 274 -15.85 -8.18 -17.23
CA LEU A 274 -14.87 -8.50 -18.25
C LEU A 274 -14.55 -10.00 -18.22
N SER A 275 -14.25 -10.60 -19.38
CA SER A 275 -14.05 -12.06 -19.51
C SER A 275 -12.97 -12.59 -18.57
N ASN A 276 -11.86 -11.86 -18.46
CA ASN A 276 -10.73 -12.22 -17.60
C ASN A 276 -10.72 -11.47 -16.27
N ASN A 277 -11.82 -10.74 -15.94
CA ASN A 277 -11.88 -9.84 -14.79
C ASN A 277 -10.64 -8.95 -14.69
N ASN A 278 -10.23 -8.36 -15.81
CA ASN A 278 -9.00 -7.59 -15.97
C ASN A 278 -8.80 -6.56 -14.85
N TRP A 279 -7.58 -6.35 -14.45
CA TRP A 279 -7.24 -5.28 -13.51
C TRP A 279 -7.70 -3.94 -14.03
N ARG A 280 -8.40 -3.21 -13.19
CA ARG A 280 -8.90 -1.87 -13.46
C ARG A 280 -8.51 -0.94 -12.33
N LYS A 281 -8.17 0.29 -12.65
CA LYS A 281 -7.95 1.31 -11.63
C LYS A 281 -8.41 2.69 -12.07
N CYS A 282 -8.87 3.48 -11.10
CA CYS A 282 -9.12 4.89 -11.22
C CYS A 282 -8.18 5.68 -10.32
N LEU A 283 -7.68 6.81 -10.78
CA LEU A 283 -6.70 7.61 -10.05
C LEU A 283 -6.71 9.09 -10.46
N ILE A 284 -6.19 9.91 -9.56
CA ILE A 284 -5.71 11.28 -9.85
C ILE A 284 -4.20 11.23 -10.15
N GLU A 285 -3.74 12.04 -11.11
CA GLU A 285 -2.32 12.06 -11.48
C GLU A 285 -1.55 13.09 -10.64
N LEU A 286 -0.69 12.59 -9.75
CA LEU A 286 0.11 13.42 -8.86
C LEU A 286 1.55 13.68 -9.37
N ARG A 287 1.95 13.07 -10.49
CA ARG A 287 3.29 13.22 -11.07
C ARG A 287 3.30 14.40 -12.04
N SER A 288 4.17 15.37 -11.81
CA SER A 288 4.25 16.61 -12.61
C SER A 288 4.64 16.38 -14.08
N ASN A 289 5.36 15.30 -14.36
CA ASN A 289 5.87 14.96 -15.69
C ASN A 289 4.92 14.08 -16.54
N ILE A 290 3.74 13.77 -16.02
CA ILE A 290 2.73 12.95 -16.69
C ILE A 290 1.49 13.79 -16.96
N SER A 291 1.05 13.90 -18.20
CA SER A 291 -0.18 14.60 -18.58
C SER A 291 -1.45 13.80 -18.22
N GLY A 292 -2.58 14.49 -18.19
CA GLY A 292 -3.89 13.95 -17.85
C GLY A 292 -4.13 13.95 -16.35
N ILE A 293 -5.19 14.62 -15.93
CA ILE A 293 -5.49 14.90 -14.51
C ILE A 293 -6.15 13.70 -13.85
N TYR A 294 -7.19 13.18 -14.50
CA TYR A 294 -8.00 12.05 -14.07
C TYR A 294 -7.81 10.87 -15.01
N LYS A 295 -7.65 9.67 -14.48
CA LYS A 295 -7.38 8.48 -15.30
C LYS A 295 -8.11 7.25 -14.80
N GLY A 296 -8.69 6.51 -15.74
CA GLY A 296 -9.04 5.11 -15.57
C GLY A 296 -8.15 4.25 -16.46
N LEU A 297 -7.71 3.11 -15.94
CA LEU A 297 -6.87 2.17 -16.68
C LEU A 297 -7.46 0.76 -16.61
N ILE A 298 -7.50 0.05 -17.73
CA ILE A 298 -7.78 -1.40 -17.80
C ILE A 298 -6.54 -2.08 -18.36
N TYR A 299 -6.06 -3.11 -17.69
CA TYR A 299 -4.86 -3.85 -18.09
C TYR A 299 -5.24 -5.05 -18.94
N CYS A 300 -4.58 -5.21 -20.08
CA CYS A 300 -4.83 -6.24 -21.07
C CYS A 300 -3.53 -6.99 -21.40
N SER A 301 -3.66 -8.27 -21.74
CA SER A 301 -2.55 -9.17 -22.08
C SER A 301 -2.12 -9.08 -23.55
N SER A 302 -2.91 -8.40 -24.40
CA SER A 302 -2.63 -8.19 -25.80
C SER A 302 -3.34 -6.94 -26.33
N LEU A 303 -2.91 -6.48 -27.52
CA LEU A 303 -3.59 -5.40 -28.25
C LEU A 303 -5.02 -5.78 -28.64
N GLU A 304 -5.20 -7.00 -29.16
CA GLU A 304 -6.51 -7.51 -29.57
C GLU A 304 -7.51 -7.57 -28.40
N GLU A 305 -7.04 -8.00 -27.21
CA GLU A 305 -7.87 -7.97 -26.01
C GLU A 305 -8.26 -6.53 -25.66
N ALA A 306 -7.31 -5.59 -25.73
CA ALA A 306 -7.56 -4.19 -25.43
C ALA A 306 -8.59 -3.56 -26.39
N GLU A 307 -8.49 -3.85 -27.68
CA GLU A 307 -9.45 -3.40 -28.70
C GLU A 307 -10.85 -3.97 -28.42
N LYS A 308 -10.98 -5.28 -28.23
CA LYS A 308 -12.26 -5.93 -27.91
C LYS A 308 -12.91 -5.38 -26.63
N ILE A 309 -12.12 -5.14 -25.60
CA ILE A 309 -12.63 -4.55 -24.35
C ILE A 309 -13.07 -3.11 -24.58
N LEU A 310 -12.27 -2.31 -25.29
CA LEU A 310 -12.60 -0.91 -25.59
C LEU A 310 -13.91 -0.82 -26.37
N ASP A 311 -14.09 -1.64 -27.40
CA ASP A 311 -15.34 -1.70 -28.18
C ASP A 311 -16.54 -2.07 -27.30
N LYS A 312 -16.37 -3.03 -26.41
CA LYS A 312 -17.42 -3.47 -25.47
C LYS A 312 -17.85 -2.37 -24.50
N ILE A 313 -16.89 -1.58 -23.98
CA ILE A 313 -17.18 -0.58 -22.92
C ILE A 313 -17.58 0.78 -23.50
N THR A 314 -17.17 1.11 -24.71
CA THR A 314 -17.41 2.41 -25.37
C THR A 314 -18.88 2.84 -25.34
N PRO A 315 -19.89 1.99 -25.62
CA PRO A 315 -21.30 2.41 -25.56
C PRO A 315 -21.71 2.91 -24.17
N VAL A 316 -21.28 2.21 -23.11
CA VAL A 316 -21.59 2.58 -21.71
C VAL A 316 -20.87 3.87 -21.34
N LEU A 317 -19.61 4.01 -21.72
CA LEU A 317 -18.82 5.20 -21.43
C LEU A 317 -19.39 6.43 -22.15
N THR A 318 -19.67 6.33 -23.46
CA THR A 318 -20.17 7.47 -24.25
C THR A 318 -21.55 7.93 -23.79
N LYS A 319 -22.40 7.02 -23.33
CA LYS A 319 -23.72 7.35 -22.78
C LYS A 319 -23.63 8.14 -21.47
N ASN A 320 -22.60 7.89 -20.65
CA ASN A 320 -22.58 8.34 -19.25
C ASN A 320 -21.45 9.32 -18.90
N LEU A 321 -20.40 9.42 -19.74
CA LEU A 321 -19.19 10.16 -19.40
C LEU A 321 -18.76 11.14 -20.51
N LYS A 322 -18.10 12.21 -20.09
CA LYS A 322 -17.25 13.03 -20.96
C LYS A 322 -15.80 12.58 -20.75
N TYR A 323 -15.17 12.04 -21.79
CA TYR A 323 -13.84 11.43 -21.69
C TYR A 323 -13.07 11.43 -23.02
N LYS A 324 -11.75 11.17 -22.91
CA LYS A 324 -10.90 10.73 -24.02
C LYS A 324 -10.44 9.32 -23.74
N SER A 325 -10.21 8.50 -24.77
CA SER A 325 -9.65 7.16 -24.61
C SER A 325 -8.51 6.90 -25.57
N SER A 326 -7.59 6.03 -25.17
CA SER A 326 -6.47 5.57 -25.98
C SER A 326 -5.97 4.21 -25.48
N ILE A 327 -5.38 3.42 -26.37
CA ILE A 327 -4.65 2.23 -25.98
C ILE A 327 -3.16 2.58 -25.89
N LYS A 328 -2.52 2.17 -24.80
CA LYS A 328 -1.08 2.35 -24.55
C LYS A 328 -0.41 1.01 -24.33
N ARG A 329 0.86 0.91 -24.71
CA ARG A 329 1.68 -0.28 -24.49
C ARG A 329 2.56 -0.11 -23.26
N GLY A 330 2.54 -1.09 -22.35
CA GLY A 330 3.37 -1.14 -21.16
C GLY A 330 3.26 0.06 -20.22
N CYS A 331 4.32 0.33 -19.50
CA CYS A 331 4.40 1.43 -18.55
C CYS A 331 5.11 2.65 -19.14
N SER A 332 4.56 3.84 -18.92
CA SER A 332 5.10 5.11 -19.44
C SER A 332 6.49 5.44 -18.89
N GLU A 333 6.87 4.87 -17.76
CA GLU A 333 8.16 5.00 -17.14
C GLU A 333 9.31 4.50 -18.03
N PHE A 334 9.03 3.51 -18.90
CA PHE A 334 10.01 2.96 -19.83
C PHE A 334 10.26 3.85 -21.05
N TYR A 335 9.33 4.76 -21.36
CA TYR A 335 9.39 5.56 -22.61
C TYR A 335 10.56 6.53 -22.66
N LYS A 336 11.09 6.96 -21.51
CA LYS A 336 12.24 7.85 -21.45
C LYS A 336 13.50 7.17 -21.94
N SER A 337 13.74 5.93 -21.53
CA SER A 337 14.91 5.13 -21.94
C SER A 337 14.71 4.44 -23.29
N TYR A 338 13.46 4.08 -23.62
CA TYR A 338 13.08 3.36 -24.82
C TYR A 338 11.88 4.01 -25.52
N PRO A 339 12.08 5.13 -26.27
CA PRO A 339 11.00 5.88 -26.90
C PRO A 339 10.11 5.06 -27.85
N ASN A 340 10.70 4.09 -28.55
CA ASN A 340 9.98 3.24 -29.51
C ASN A 340 9.09 2.19 -28.81
N PHE A 341 9.30 1.93 -27.51
CA PHE A 341 8.46 1.00 -26.74
C PHE A 341 7.00 1.46 -26.63
N LYS A 342 6.72 2.77 -26.76
CA LYS A 342 5.35 3.31 -26.73
C LYS A 342 4.51 2.98 -27.97
N ILE A 343 5.13 2.51 -29.06
CA ILE A 343 4.45 2.23 -30.33
C ILE A 343 3.55 1.01 -30.17
N VAL A 344 2.25 1.17 -30.42
CA VAL A 344 1.23 0.15 -30.20
C VAL A 344 1.12 -0.83 -31.36
N GLY A 345 1.20 -0.35 -32.60
CA GLY A 345 0.97 -1.17 -33.81
C GLY A 345 2.22 -1.88 -34.30
N GLN A 346 2.18 -3.22 -34.42
CA GLN A 346 3.29 -4.04 -34.94
C GLN A 346 3.68 -3.74 -36.40
N LYS A 347 2.80 -3.10 -37.17
CA LYS A 347 3.08 -2.71 -38.58
C LYS A 347 4.04 -1.53 -38.69
N SER A 348 4.36 -0.84 -37.61
CA SER A 348 5.31 0.26 -37.62
C SER A 348 6.75 -0.27 -37.75
N LYS A 349 7.55 0.34 -38.62
CA LYS A 349 8.99 0.04 -38.76
C LYS A 349 9.78 0.27 -37.49
N ASP A 350 9.30 1.16 -36.62
CA ASP A 350 9.90 1.51 -35.34
C ASP A 350 9.34 0.71 -34.17
N PHE A 351 8.52 -0.32 -34.43
CA PHE A 351 7.99 -1.17 -33.36
C PHE A 351 9.12 -1.91 -32.67
N MET A 352 9.18 -1.78 -31.33
CA MET A 352 10.21 -2.43 -30.54
C MET A 352 9.76 -3.81 -30.08
N ASP A 353 10.47 -4.85 -30.54
CA ASP A 353 10.36 -6.20 -30.04
C ASP A 353 11.26 -6.44 -28.81
N TYR A 354 10.97 -7.52 -28.08
CA TYR A 354 11.80 -7.89 -26.93
C TYR A 354 13.21 -8.33 -27.38
N PRO A 355 14.28 -7.63 -26.94
CA PRO A 355 15.64 -8.00 -27.30
C PRO A 355 16.07 -9.29 -26.63
N VAL A 356 16.32 -10.35 -27.40
CA VAL A 356 16.67 -11.69 -26.88
C VAL A 356 17.85 -11.69 -25.90
N LYS A 357 18.81 -10.77 -26.10
CA LYS A 357 19.95 -10.57 -25.19
C LYS A 357 19.58 -10.20 -23.76
N TRP A 358 18.38 -9.67 -23.53
CA TRP A 358 17.90 -9.30 -22.20
C TRP A 358 17.44 -10.50 -21.37
N LYS A 359 17.08 -11.63 -22.01
CA LYS A 359 16.50 -12.79 -21.34
C LYS A 359 17.35 -13.31 -20.19
N LYS A 360 18.67 -13.40 -20.37
CA LYS A 360 19.59 -13.89 -19.33
C LYS A 360 19.68 -12.91 -18.16
N MET A 361 19.74 -11.61 -18.45
CA MET A 361 19.82 -10.55 -17.44
C MET A 361 18.53 -10.48 -16.60
N GLU A 362 17.37 -10.60 -17.26
CA GLU A 362 16.06 -10.60 -16.61
C GLU A 362 15.93 -11.80 -15.66
N LEU A 363 16.24 -13.03 -16.11
CA LEU A 363 16.15 -14.24 -15.30
C LEU A 363 17.03 -14.17 -14.03
N GLN A 364 18.25 -13.66 -14.15
CA GLN A 364 19.15 -13.50 -12.99
C GLN A 364 18.58 -12.57 -11.93
N GLU A 365 17.86 -11.52 -12.34
CA GLU A 365 17.22 -10.60 -11.39
C GLU A 365 15.90 -11.14 -10.84
N GLU A 366 15.14 -11.91 -11.62
CA GLU A 366 13.88 -12.51 -11.20
C GLU A 366 14.05 -13.55 -10.08
N GLU A 367 15.12 -14.33 -10.10
CA GLU A 367 15.43 -15.33 -9.07
C GLU A 367 15.57 -14.73 -7.67
N ASN A 368 15.91 -13.44 -7.58
CA ASN A 368 16.10 -12.72 -6.32
C ASN A 368 14.82 -12.04 -5.79
N LEU A 369 13.70 -12.17 -6.48
CA LEU A 369 12.47 -11.45 -6.13
C LEU A 369 11.39 -12.40 -5.62
N SER A 370 10.80 -12.06 -4.46
CA SER A 370 9.71 -12.83 -3.87
C SER A 370 8.39 -12.65 -4.63
N HIS A 371 7.61 -13.73 -4.74
CA HIS A 371 6.24 -13.70 -5.24
C HIS A 371 5.26 -13.47 -4.09
N GLN A 372 4.34 -12.52 -4.26
CA GLN A 372 3.22 -12.34 -3.35
C GLN A 372 1.99 -13.11 -3.84
N LYS A 373 1.27 -13.76 -2.93
CA LYS A 373 -0.04 -14.34 -3.24
C LYS A 373 -1.07 -13.22 -3.29
N LEU A 374 -1.61 -12.97 -4.48
CA LEU A 374 -2.67 -11.98 -4.65
C LEU A 374 -4.05 -12.60 -4.51
N VAL A 375 -4.96 -11.84 -3.94
CA VAL A 375 -6.37 -12.19 -3.82
C VAL A 375 -7.19 -11.14 -4.56
N SER A 376 -8.26 -11.58 -5.23
CA SER A 376 -9.18 -10.69 -5.95
C SER A 376 -9.79 -9.66 -5.00
N SER A 377 -9.94 -8.42 -5.49
CA SER A 377 -10.71 -7.42 -4.75
C SER A 377 -12.21 -7.72 -4.86
N LEU A 378 -12.94 -7.39 -3.80
CA LEU A 378 -14.39 -7.48 -3.79
C LEU A 378 -15.01 -6.32 -4.58
N ALA A 379 -16.16 -6.56 -5.21
CA ALA A 379 -16.99 -5.53 -5.79
C ALA A 379 -17.76 -4.77 -4.70
N GLY A 380 -18.29 -3.60 -5.07
CA GLY A 380 -19.03 -2.72 -4.18
C GLY A 380 -18.12 -1.71 -3.47
N LEU A 381 -18.71 -0.59 -3.07
CA LEU A 381 -18.00 0.51 -2.42
C LEU A 381 -17.51 0.08 -1.04
N SER A 382 -16.23 0.28 -0.76
CA SER A 382 -15.60 0.04 0.54
C SER A 382 -15.28 1.36 1.28
N ILE A 383 -14.94 1.28 2.56
CA ILE A 383 -14.43 2.45 3.30
C ILE A 383 -13.15 2.98 2.65
N SER A 384 -12.26 2.09 2.20
CA SER A 384 -11.04 2.49 1.48
C SER A 384 -11.38 3.32 0.24
N ASP A 385 -12.37 2.89 -0.55
CA ASP A 385 -12.80 3.64 -1.74
C ASP A 385 -13.35 5.02 -1.37
N VAL A 386 -14.15 5.12 -0.30
CA VAL A 386 -14.68 6.39 0.20
C VAL A 386 -13.55 7.34 0.63
N LEU A 387 -12.52 6.82 1.29
CA LEU A 387 -11.34 7.60 1.68
C LEU A 387 -10.53 8.05 0.46
N ILE A 388 -10.39 7.21 -0.56
CA ILE A 388 -9.71 7.58 -1.81
C ILE A 388 -10.52 8.62 -2.58
N ILE A 389 -11.85 8.47 -2.67
CA ILE A 389 -12.72 9.48 -3.27
C ILE A 389 -12.55 10.81 -2.52
N ASN A 390 -12.45 10.80 -1.19
CA ASN A 390 -12.14 12.00 -0.43
C ASN A 390 -10.82 12.67 -0.86
N GLN A 391 -9.78 11.89 -1.18
CA GLN A 391 -8.53 12.45 -1.73
C GLN A 391 -8.76 13.06 -3.13
N TRP A 392 -9.59 12.43 -3.97
CA TRP A 392 -9.93 12.98 -5.29
C TRP A 392 -10.67 14.31 -5.19
N LEU A 393 -11.58 14.45 -4.22
CA LEU A 393 -12.31 15.70 -3.99
C LEU A 393 -11.40 16.82 -3.46
N ASN A 394 -10.44 16.47 -2.57
CA ASN A 394 -9.41 17.43 -2.14
C ASN A 394 -8.54 17.89 -3.31
N TYR A 395 -8.15 16.96 -4.20
CA TYR A 395 -7.40 17.29 -5.40
C TYR A 395 -8.20 18.19 -6.35
N ALA A 396 -9.46 17.83 -6.62
CA ALA A 396 -10.37 18.60 -7.45
C ALA A 396 -10.52 20.05 -6.94
N ASN A 397 -10.77 20.21 -5.64
CA ASN A 397 -10.86 21.53 -5.00
C ASN A 397 -9.58 22.36 -5.16
N LEU A 398 -8.40 21.75 -5.09
CA LEU A 398 -7.12 22.45 -5.29
C LEU A 398 -6.89 22.93 -6.72
N ILE A 399 -7.48 22.27 -7.71
CA ILE A 399 -7.36 22.63 -9.13
C ILE A 399 -8.58 23.38 -9.68
N ASP A 400 -9.50 23.79 -8.81
CA ASP A 400 -10.75 24.50 -9.13
C ASP A 400 -11.80 23.67 -9.91
N ASP A 401 -11.71 22.33 -9.89
CA ASP A 401 -12.75 21.45 -10.39
C ASP A 401 -13.88 21.32 -9.36
N GLN A 402 -14.98 22.03 -9.58
CA GLN A 402 -16.14 22.05 -8.68
C GLN A 402 -17.26 21.09 -9.09
N SER A 403 -17.01 20.17 -10.05
CA SER A 403 -18.06 19.27 -10.58
C SER A 403 -18.69 18.36 -9.51
N TYR A 404 -17.97 18.04 -8.43
CA TYR A 404 -18.51 17.26 -7.32
C TYR A 404 -19.67 17.93 -6.56
N ASN A 405 -19.82 19.26 -6.67
CA ASN A 405 -20.93 19.97 -6.04
C ASN A 405 -22.28 19.54 -6.62
N GLU A 406 -22.29 19.02 -7.86
CA GLU A 406 -23.50 18.52 -8.50
C GLU A 406 -24.15 17.38 -7.72
N ILE A 407 -23.36 16.55 -7.02
CA ILE A 407 -23.84 15.40 -6.24
C ILE A 407 -23.83 15.62 -4.74
N GLY A 408 -23.41 16.83 -4.30
CA GLY A 408 -23.45 17.23 -2.89
C GLY A 408 -22.56 16.37 -1.98
N LEU A 409 -21.43 15.90 -2.50
CA LEU A 409 -20.44 15.16 -1.70
C LEU A 409 -19.70 16.11 -0.77
N GLU A 410 -19.83 15.86 0.53
CA GLU A 410 -19.00 16.49 1.55
C GLU A 410 -17.69 15.74 1.69
N PHE A 411 -16.59 16.46 1.82
CA PHE A 411 -15.27 15.90 2.05
C PHE A 411 -14.56 16.62 3.23
N PHE A 412 -13.68 15.90 3.89
CA PHE A 412 -12.81 16.47 4.91
C PHE A 412 -11.43 16.77 4.33
N HIS A 413 -10.77 17.78 4.89
CA HIS A 413 -9.49 18.27 4.42
C HIS A 413 -8.39 17.20 4.47
N SER A 414 -7.55 17.16 3.42
CA SER A 414 -6.42 16.25 3.32
C SER A 414 -5.10 17.00 3.21
N ASP A 415 -4.33 17.00 4.29
CA ASP A 415 -2.96 17.56 4.28
C ASP A 415 -2.03 16.81 3.33
N TYR A 416 -2.26 15.52 3.12
CA TYR A 416 -1.47 14.72 2.18
C TYR A 416 -1.54 15.29 0.77
N ILE A 417 -2.75 15.50 0.24
CA ILE A 417 -2.96 16.04 -1.12
C ILE A 417 -2.40 17.47 -1.21
N LYS A 418 -2.69 18.33 -0.24
CA LYS A 418 -2.17 19.69 -0.21
C LYS A 418 -0.64 19.72 -0.26
N LYS A 419 0.03 18.89 0.53
CA LYS A 419 1.49 18.77 0.55
C LYS A 419 2.04 18.26 -0.78
N LYS A 420 1.45 17.21 -1.34
CA LYS A 420 1.87 16.64 -2.65
C LYS A 420 1.67 17.61 -3.80
N MET A 421 0.65 18.47 -3.75
CA MET A 421 0.31 19.43 -4.80
C MET A 421 0.99 20.80 -4.66
N SER A 422 1.69 21.07 -3.55
CA SER A 422 2.24 22.39 -3.21
C SER A 422 3.04 23.06 -4.34
N HIS A 423 3.79 22.29 -5.11
CA HIS A 423 4.67 22.79 -6.20
C HIS A 423 4.04 22.71 -7.60
N GLN A 424 2.87 22.09 -7.76
CA GLN A 424 2.29 21.84 -9.09
C GLN A 424 0.82 22.28 -9.24
N THR A 425 0.21 22.84 -8.19
CA THR A 425 -1.19 23.28 -8.21
C THR A 425 -1.49 24.24 -9.37
N LYS A 426 -0.64 25.26 -9.59
CA LYS A 426 -0.81 26.22 -10.68
C LYS A 426 -0.75 25.55 -12.05
N PHE A 427 0.15 24.59 -12.24
CA PHE A 427 0.28 23.83 -13.48
C PHE A 427 -0.98 22.99 -13.74
N ARG A 428 -1.45 22.25 -12.72
CA ARG A 428 -2.64 21.40 -12.84
C ARG A 428 -3.93 22.20 -13.03
N ARG A 429 -4.07 23.38 -12.41
CA ARG A 429 -5.17 24.29 -12.68
C ARG A 429 -5.19 24.70 -14.15
N LYS A 430 -4.04 25.11 -14.69
CA LYS A 430 -3.94 25.47 -16.11
C LYS A 430 -4.29 24.31 -17.02
N GLU A 431 -3.80 23.10 -16.72
CA GLU A 431 -4.13 21.90 -17.50
C GLU A 431 -5.63 21.55 -17.43
N PHE A 432 -6.29 21.82 -16.31
CA PHE A 432 -7.72 21.58 -16.13
C PHE A 432 -8.58 22.56 -16.91
N LEU A 433 -8.18 23.82 -16.99
CA LEU A 433 -8.93 24.91 -17.64
C LEU A 433 -8.74 24.95 -19.17
N CYS A 434 -7.73 24.27 -19.74
CA CYS A 434 -7.48 24.13 -21.17
C CYS A 434 -8.15 22.89 -21.76
#